data_abcf8a0d5a6eda1691632f294b84aaca
#
_entry.id   abcf8a0d5a6eda1691632f294b84aaca
#
_cell.length_a   1.000
_cell.length_b   1.000
_cell.length_c   1.000
_cell.angle_alpha   90.00
_cell.angle_beta   90.00
_cell.angle_gamma   90.00
#
_symmetry.space_group_name_H-M   'P 1'
#
loop_
_entity.id
_entity.type
_entity.pdbx_description
1 polymer ?
#
loop_
_entity_poly.entity_id
_entity_poly.type
_entity_poly.pdbx_seq_one_letter_code
_entity_poly.pdbx_strand_id
1 'polypeptide(L)'
;MNRFIIEQTPYLISKSLCDQHIVKMPLEETQMLCTALWHRAPQFAEKHDLYKPVHEKHPCTLWAMKNQSNYEFAWSLLGHMLYEYEDRFKKKHGCSVHYLTLQKGIYLMPKGKMLSLIHISEPTRHES
;
A
#
# COMPACT_ATOMS: atom_id res chain seq x y z
N MET A 1 -0.03 -2.73 11.38
CA MET A 1 1.00 -1.87 10.81
C MET A 1 0.49 -0.47 10.57
N ASN A 2 1.29 0.51 10.89
CA ASN A 2 0.90 1.90 10.76
C ASN A 2 1.84 2.65 9.87
N ARG A 3 1.29 3.56 9.11
CA ARG A 3 2.09 4.55 8.40
C ARG A 3 2.14 5.79 9.28
N PHE A 4 2.83 5.67 10.39
CA PHE A 4 2.80 6.73 11.38
C PHE A 4 3.71 7.91 11.03
N ILE A 5 4.50 7.79 9.99
CA ILE A 5 5.38 8.87 9.56
C ILE A 5 4.80 9.48 8.31
N ILE A 6 3.86 10.38 8.51
CA ILE A 6 3.04 10.88 7.41
C ILE A 6 3.70 11.99 6.62
N GLU A 7 4.69 12.64 7.19
CA GLU A 7 5.34 13.76 6.52
C GLU A 7 6.53 13.32 5.69
N GLN A 8 6.96 12.07 5.82
CA GLN A 8 8.13 11.59 5.12
C GLN A 8 7.78 11.02 3.77
N THR A 9 8.73 11.10 2.85
CA THR A 9 8.55 10.49 1.55
C THR A 9 8.63 8.98 1.68
N PRO A 10 8.06 8.23 0.72
CA PRO A 10 8.20 6.77 0.73
C PRO A 10 9.64 6.30 0.81
N TYR A 11 10.56 7.02 0.17
CA TYR A 11 11.96 6.66 0.24
C TYR A 11 12.48 6.71 1.68
N LEU A 12 12.22 7.82 2.37
CA LEU A 12 12.70 7.97 3.74
C LEU A 12 12.03 6.99 4.68
N ILE A 13 10.76 6.72 4.48
CA ILE A 13 10.04 5.74 5.30
C ILE A 13 10.71 4.38 5.16
N SER A 14 10.97 3.94 3.93
CA SER A 14 11.54 2.62 3.71
C SER A 14 12.96 2.53 4.29
N LYS A 15 13.74 3.60 4.18
CA LYS A 15 15.09 3.58 4.71
C LYS A 15 15.11 3.52 6.23
N SER A 16 14.09 4.03 6.89
CA SER A 16 14.04 4.05 8.34
C SER A 16 13.59 2.73 8.95
N LEU A 17 13.05 1.81 8.16
CA LEU A 17 12.54 0.55 8.68
C LEU A 17 13.69 -0.37 9.07
N CYS A 18 13.52 -1.09 10.18
CA CYS A 18 14.50 -2.08 10.57
C CYS A 18 14.35 -3.31 9.67
N ASP A 19 15.34 -4.22 9.75
CA ASP A 19 15.34 -5.39 8.86
C ASP A 19 14.09 -6.24 8.99
N GLN A 20 13.59 -6.44 10.20
CA GLN A 20 12.39 -7.25 10.37
C GLN A 20 11.19 -6.62 9.68
N HIS A 21 11.08 -5.31 9.76
CA HIS A 21 9.97 -4.62 9.13
C HIS A 21 10.10 -4.62 7.61
N ILE A 22 11.33 -4.48 7.10
CA ILE A 22 11.50 -4.45 5.65
C ILE A 22 11.24 -5.83 5.04
N VAL A 23 11.29 -6.89 5.84
CA VAL A 23 10.91 -8.21 5.37
C VAL A 23 9.38 -8.36 5.31
N LYS A 24 8.69 -7.88 6.35
CA LYS A 24 7.24 -8.09 6.48
C LYS A 24 6.38 -7.03 5.79
N MET A 25 6.80 -5.77 5.82
CA MET A 25 5.97 -4.68 5.35
C MET A 25 5.62 -4.77 3.87
N PRO A 26 6.52 -5.20 2.98
CA PRO A 26 6.12 -5.32 1.58
C PRO A 26 4.94 -6.27 1.40
N LEU A 27 4.89 -7.38 2.14
CA LEU A 27 3.76 -8.28 2.05
C LEU A 27 2.47 -7.60 2.50
N GLU A 28 2.52 -6.89 3.62
CA GLU A 28 1.33 -6.23 4.15
C GLU A 28 0.84 -5.14 3.21
N GLU A 29 1.76 -4.33 2.66
CA GLU A 29 1.35 -3.31 1.71
C GLU A 29 0.77 -3.92 0.45
N THR A 30 1.39 -4.99 -0.05
CA THR A 30 0.87 -5.68 -1.22
C THR A 30 -0.52 -6.22 -0.95
N GLN A 31 -0.73 -6.84 0.21
CA GLN A 31 -2.03 -7.37 0.56
C GLN A 31 -3.09 -6.28 0.62
N MET A 32 -2.75 -5.11 1.18
CA MET A 32 -3.69 -4.02 1.27
C MET A 32 -4.05 -3.46 -0.09
N LEU A 33 -3.07 -3.33 -0.97
CA LEU A 33 -3.35 -2.85 -2.33
C LEU A 33 -4.15 -3.86 -3.11
N CYS A 34 -3.86 -5.15 -2.96
CA CYS A 34 -4.66 -6.18 -3.60
C CYS A 34 -6.10 -6.14 -3.11
N THR A 35 -6.29 -5.97 -1.80
CA THR A 35 -7.64 -5.86 -1.24
C THR A 35 -8.37 -4.65 -1.79
N ALA A 36 -7.66 -3.52 -1.93
CA ALA A 36 -8.26 -2.33 -2.52
C ALA A 36 -8.77 -2.62 -3.93
N LEU A 37 -7.98 -3.37 -4.71
CA LEU A 37 -8.39 -3.70 -6.07
C LEU A 37 -9.54 -4.70 -6.09
N TRP A 38 -9.60 -5.65 -5.14
CA TRP A 38 -10.74 -6.54 -5.05
C TRP A 38 -12.04 -5.77 -4.79
N HIS A 39 -11.96 -4.68 -4.02
CA HIS A 39 -13.13 -3.87 -3.74
C HIS A 39 -13.49 -2.92 -4.87
N ARG A 40 -12.49 -2.34 -5.53
CA ARG A 40 -12.74 -1.34 -6.56
C ARG A 40 -12.88 -1.94 -7.96
N ALA A 41 -12.19 -3.02 -8.22
CA ALA A 41 -12.17 -3.63 -9.55
C ALA A 41 -11.98 -5.14 -9.41
N PRO A 42 -13.00 -5.84 -8.89
CA PRO A 42 -12.84 -7.28 -8.61
C PRO A 42 -12.48 -8.09 -9.84
N GLN A 43 -12.98 -7.70 -11.02
CA GLN A 43 -12.65 -8.44 -12.24
C GLN A 43 -11.17 -8.32 -12.57
N PHE A 44 -10.59 -7.15 -12.36
CA PHE A 44 -9.16 -6.96 -12.57
C PHE A 44 -8.37 -7.81 -11.59
N ALA A 45 -8.78 -7.81 -10.32
CA ALA A 45 -8.08 -8.57 -9.30
C ALA A 45 -8.12 -10.06 -9.58
N GLU A 46 -9.27 -10.56 -10.03
CA GLU A 46 -9.41 -11.97 -10.37
C GLU A 46 -8.58 -12.33 -11.59
N LYS A 47 -8.62 -11.47 -12.61
CA LYS A 47 -7.88 -11.72 -13.84
C LYS A 47 -6.37 -11.87 -13.58
N HIS A 48 -5.85 -11.07 -12.66
CA HIS A 48 -4.42 -11.07 -12.39
C HIS A 48 -4.03 -11.92 -11.20
N ASP A 49 -4.98 -12.68 -10.66
CA ASP A 49 -4.73 -13.63 -9.57
C ASP A 49 -4.05 -12.95 -8.38
N LEU A 50 -4.58 -11.81 -7.98
CA LEU A 50 -4.02 -11.08 -6.86
C LEU A 50 -4.36 -11.78 -5.54
N TYR A 51 -3.59 -11.45 -4.50
CA TYR A 51 -3.87 -12.02 -3.19
C TYR A 51 -5.32 -11.76 -2.80
N LYS A 52 -5.93 -12.75 -2.14
CA LYS A 52 -7.32 -12.62 -1.72
C LYS A 52 -7.46 -11.50 -0.69
N PRO A 53 -8.68 -10.93 -0.58
CA PRO A 53 -8.86 -9.80 0.34
C PRO A 53 -8.55 -10.18 1.78
N VAL A 54 -7.77 -9.33 2.42
CA VAL A 54 -7.50 -9.42 3.86
C VAL A 54 -7.47 -8.01 4.40
N HIS A 55 -7.64 -7.86 5.69
CA HIS A 55 -7.60 -6.55 6.34
C HIS A 55 -8.56 -5.56 5.69
N GLU A 56 -9.77 -6.04 5.34
CA GLU A 56 -10.70 -5.25 4.53
C GLU A 56 -11.13 -3.97 5.21
N LYS A 57 -11.21 -3.99 6.53
CA LYS A 57 -11.64 -2.82 7.28
C LYS A 57 -10.50 -2.09 7.96
N HIS A 58 -9.28 -2.50 7.70
CA HIS A 58 -8.13 -1.81 8.26
C HIS A 58 -8.07 -0.38 7.74
N PRO A 59 -7.83 0.61 8.62
CA PRO A 59 -7.82 2.02 8.18
C PRO A 59 -6.87 2.28 7.01
N CYS A 60 -5.72 1.65 7.00
CA CYS A 60 -4.77 1.87 5.90
C CYS A 60 -5.30 1.32 4.59
N THR A 61 -6.01 0.19 4.63
CA THR A 61 -6.63 -0.36 3.41
C THR A 61 -7.71 0.59 2.90
N LEU A 62 -8.56 1.06 3.79
CA LEU A 62 -9.63 1.98 3.42
C LEU A 62 -9.05 3.28 2.87
N TRP A 63 -7.98 3.76 3.48
CA TRP A 63 -7.31 4.96 3.02
C TRP A 63 -6.76 4.78 1.60
N ALA A 64 -6.10 3.65 1.35
CA ALA A 64 -5.47 3.41 0.05
C ALA A 64 -6.50 3.32 -1.06
N MET A 65 -7.69 2.76 -0.78
CA MET A 65 -8.68 2.59 -1.84
C MET A 65 -9.57 3.81 -2.02
N LYS A 66 -9.35 4.87 -1.26
CA LYS A 66 -10.21 6.03 -1.31
C LYS A 66 -10.09 6.79 -2.62
N ASN A 67 -8.88 6.98 -3.11
CA ASN A 67 -8.67 7.70 -4.36
C ASN A 67 -7.31 7.35 -4.95
N GLN A 68 -7.07 7.85 -6.17
CA GLN A 68 -5.85 7.53 -6.89
C GLN A 68 -4.60 8.00 -6.18
N SER A 69 -4.62 9.20 -5.60
CA SER A 69 -3.43 9.73 -4.95
C SER A 69 -3.05 8.92 -3.73
N ASN A 70 -4.05 8.50 -2.95
CA ASN A 70 -3.78 7.66 -1.79
C ASN A 70 -3.19 6.32 -2.20
N TYR A 71 -3.80 5.69 -3.19
CA TYR A 71 -3.33 4.41 -3.69
C TYR A 71 -1.91 4.54 -4.23
N GLU A 72 -1.65 5.58 -5.01
CA GLU A 72 -0.33 5.77 -5.61
C GLU A 72 0.74 5.99 -4.55
N PHE A 73 0.41 6.71 -3.46
CA PHE A 73 1.36 6.86 -2.36
C PHE A 73 1.71 5.49 -1.78
N ALA A 74 0.69 4.67 -1.53
CA ALA A 74 0.92 3.33 -0.98
C ALA A 74 1.72 2.47 -1.95
N TRP A 75 1.42 2.57 -3.24
CA TRP A 75 2.17 1.84 -4.25
C TRP A 75 3.63 2.28 -4.31
N SER A 76 3.86 3.60 -4.23
CA SER A 76 5.21 4.13 -4.21
C SER A 76 5.98 3.66 -2.99
N LEU A 77 5.31 3.65 -1.83
CA LEU A 77 5.93 3.16 -0.61
C LEU A 77 6.32 1.69 -0.77
N LEU A 78 5.42 0.89 -1.34
CA LEU A 78 5.73 -0.52 -1.61
C LEU A 78 6.97 -0.64 -2.48
N GLY A 79 7.06 0.16 -3.54
CA GLY A 79 8.21 0.11 -4.44
C GLY A 79 9.51 0.40 -3.72
N HIS A 80 9.50 1.41 -2.86
CA HIS A 80 10.71 1.75 -2.12
C HIS A 80 11.06 0.68 -1.10
N MET A 81 10.05 0.06 -0.49
CA MET A 81 10.31 -1.04 0.43
C MET A 81 10.88 -2.25 -0.29
N LEU A 82 10.37 -2.56 -1.48
CA LEU A 82 10.89 -3.66 -2.27
C LEU A 82 12.34 -3.40 -2.69
N TYR A 83 12.63 -2.16 -3.07
CA TYR A 83 14.00 -1.79 -3.42
C TYR A 83 14.92 -1.91 -2.21
N GLU A 84 14.47 -1.43 -1.06
CA GLU A 84 15.27 -1.50 0.15
C GLU A 84 15.53 -2.94 0.55
N TYR A 85 14.50 -3.80 0.42
CA TYR A 85 14.67 -5.22 0.71
C TYR A 85 15.73 -5.83 -0.19
N GLU A 86 15.64 -5.56 -1.49
CA GLU A 86 16.58 -6.12 -2.44
C GLU A 86 18.00 -5.62 -2.16
N ASP A 87 18.13 -4.34 -1.80
CA ASP A 87 19.42 -3.77 -1.51
C ASP A 87 20.05 -4.40 -0.27
N ARG A 88 19.25 -4.61 0.77
CA ARG A 88 19.77 -5.16 2.03
C ARG A 88 20.07 -6.65 1.95
N PHE A 89 19.20 -7.41 1.30
CA PHE A 89 19.28 -8.87 1.33
C PHE A 89 19.77 -9.46 0.02
N LYS A 90 20.01 -8.63 -0.98
CA LYS A 90 20.59 -9.04 -2.28
C LYS A 90 19.74 -10.08 -2.99
N LYS A 91 18.44 -10.00 -2.82
CA LYS A 91 17.50 -10.85 -3.54
C LYS A 91 16.15 -10.15 -3.63
N LYS A 92 15.32 -10.58 -4.57
CA LYS A 92 14.01 -9.96 -4.75
C LYS A 92 13.00 -10.52 -3.74
N HIS A 93 12.17 -9.63 -3.23
CA HIS A 93 11.06 -10.03 -2.37
C HIS A 93 10.01 -10.77 -3.22
N GLY A 94 9.36 -11.77 -2.62
CA GLY A 94 8.34 -12.53 -3.35
C GLY A 94 7.21 -11.69 -3.88
N CYS A 95 6.85 -10.61 -3.15
CA CYS A 95 5.76 -9.74 -3.56
C CYS A 95 6.09 -8.87 -4.78
N SER A 96 7.36 -8.83 -5.18
CA SER A 96 7.74 -7.98 -6.31
C SER A 96 7.06 -8.39 -7.61
N VAL A 97 6.59 -9.64 -7.68
CA VAL A 97 5.90 -10.11 -8.89
C VAL A 97 4.59 -9.35 -9.14
N HIS A 98 4.00 -8.77 -8.11
CA HIS A 98 2.74 -8.04 -8.25
C HIS A 98 2.93 -6.54 -8.48
N TYR A 99 4.15 -6.04 -8.39
CA TYR A 99 4.36 -4.61 -8.32
C TYR A 99 3.85 -3.87 -9.55
N LEU A 100 4.18 -4.37 -10.74
CA LEU A 100 3.76 -3.69 -11.97
C LEU A 100 2.26 -3.84 -12.22
N THR A 101 1.68 -4.98 -11.82
CA THR A 101 0.24 -5.15 -11.92
C THR A 101 -0.47 -4.14 -11.03
N LEU A 102 0.04 -3.94 -9.82
CA LEU A 102 -0.57 -3.00 -8.89
C LEU A 102 -0.45 -1.57 -9.40
N GLN A 103 0.55 -1.26 -10.20
CA GLN A 103 0.66 0.07 -10.81
C GLN A 103 -0.57 0.39 -11.65
N LYS A 104 -1.04 -0.59 -12.40
CA LYS A 104 -2.23 -0.40 -13.22
C LYS A 104 -3.46 -0.10 -12.38
N GLY A 105 -3.46 -0.56 -11.14
CA GLY A 105 -4.57 -0.32 -10.23
C GLY A 105 -4.76 1.13 -9.87
N ILE A 106 -3.74 1.96 -10.03
CA ILE A 106 -3.86 3.38 -9.72
C ILE A 106 -5.06 3.98 -10.46
N TYR A 107 -5.20 3.63 -11.72
CA TYR A 107 -6.23 4.23 -12.57
C TYR A 107 -7.60 3.61 -12.35
N LEU A 108 -7.70 2.59 -11.52
CA LEU A 108 -8.96 1.97 -11.17
C LEU A 108 -9.55 2.53 -9.88
N MET A 109 -8.80 3.38 -9.20
CA MET A 109 -9.28 4.05 -8.00
C MET A 109 -9.99 5.35 -8.39
N PRO A 110 -10.91 5.84 -7.54
CA PRO A 110 -11.55 7.14 -7.80
C PRO A 110 -10.51 8.25 -7.81
N LYS A 111 -10.71 9.23 -8.66
CA LYS A 111 -9.82 10.39 -8.68
C LYS A 111 -10.00 11.20 -7.41
N GLY A 112 -8.91 11.81 -6.96
CA GLY A 112 -8.96 12.63 -5.75
C GLY A 112 -7.57 12.97 -5.27
N LYS A 113 -7.53 13.91 -4.33
CA LYS A 113 -6.27 14.31 -3.73
C LYS A 113 -5.94 13.41 -2.55
N MET A 114 -4.64 13.32 -2.26
CA MET A 114 -4.19 12.51 -1.15
C MET A 114 -4.71 13.09 0.16
N LEU A 115 -5.24 12.19 1.00
CA LEU A 115 -5.73 12.56 2.31
C LEU A 115 -4.64 12.35 3.34
N SER A 116 -4.71 13.11 4.44
CA SER A 116 -3.74 12.99 5.50
C SER A 116 -3.87 11.64 6.21
N LEU A 117 -2.73 11.01 6.47
CA LEU A 117 -2.73 9.77 7.23
C LEU A 117 -3.11 9.96 8.69
N ILE A 118 -3.03 11.19 9.18
CA ILE A 118 -3.47 11.49 10.53
C ILE A 118 -4.94 11.15 10.73
N HIS A 119 -5.74 11.37 9.70
CA HIS A 119 -7.17 11.11 9.81
C HIS A 119 -7.49 9.64 9.97
N ILE A 120 -6.55 8.77 9.60
CA ILE A 120 -6.75 7.34 9.76
C ILE A 120 -6.61 6.95 11.22
N SER A 121 -5.67 7.57 11.92
CA SER A 121 -5.39 7.18 13.30
C SER A 121 -6.38 7.76 14.29
N GLU A 122 -7.33 8.55 13.82
CA GLU A 122 -8.37 9.13 14.68
C GLU A 122 -9.74 8.77 14.15
N PRO A 123 -10.07 7.51 14.20
CA PRO A 123 -11.28 7.02 13.54
C PRO A 123 -12.58 7.59 14.10
N THR A 124 -12.58 8.03 15.32
CA THR A 124 -13.80 8.55 15.90
C THR A 124 -14.05 10.01 15.61
N ARG A 125 -13.10 10.68 15.05
CA ARG A 125 -13.23 12.04 14.83
C ARG A 125 -13.89 12.30 13.61
N HIS A 126 -14.59 12.77 13.36
CA HIS A 126 -15.10 12.85 12.14
C HIS A 126 -15.62 14.06 11.89
N GLU A 127 -15.40 14.48 11.78
CA GLU A 127 -15.77 15.35 11.51
C GLU A 127 -16.28 15.60 10.81
N SER A 128 -16.65 15.78 10.72
CA SER A 128 -17.13 15.99 10.05
C SER A 128 -17.09 16.52 9.59
#